data_a3115d8c7eb03d60b3103d758ffedc6e
#
_entry.id   a3115d8c7eb03d60b3103d758ffedc6e
#
_cell.length_a   1.000
_cell.length_b   1.000
_cell.length_c   1.000
_cell.angle_alpha   90.00
_cell.angle_beta   90.00
_cell.angle_gamma   90.00
#
_symmetry.space_group_name_H-M   'P 1'
#
loop_
_entity.id
_entity.type
_entity.pdbx_description
1 polymer ?
#
loop_
_entity_poly.entity_id
_entity_poly.type
_entity_poly.pdbx_seq_one_letter_code
_entity_poly.pdbx_strand_id
1 'polypeptide(L)'
;METRTIFFIGKPGCGKGTQAKLLSQKTGWQVMSSGNQFRSIASESTPVGMKVKSEIDVGILSPHWFAMYLYLKALFSIPENTGVIFDGFNRKVPEAELIINSLKWLNRPFTILNIKVSDEEVQKRLALRKEEESRVDDAFVDERLKEYHTYTDPAIELFRKAGVLIEINGEQTREKIAGDVSVALKI
;
A
#
# COMPACT_ATOMS: atom_id res chain seq x y z
N MET A 1 4.57 3.49 -24.02
CA MET A 1 4.10 3.95 -22.69
C MET A 1 5.30 3.90 -21.76
N GLU A 2 5.61 4.99 -21.05
CA GLU A 2 6.77 5.05 -20.18
C GLU A 2 6.64 4.04 -19.03
N THR A 3 7.70 3.27 -18.77
CA THR A 3 7.71 2.28 -17.69
C THR A 3 7.61 2.99 -16.35
N ARG A 4 6.56 2.71 -15.59
CA ARG A 4 6.29 3.37 -14.30
C ARG A 4 6.09 2.37 -13.18
N THR A 5 6.53 2.75 -11.99
CA THR A 5 6.23 2.04 -10.75
C THR A 5 5.40 2.95 -9.87
N ILE A 6 4.19 2.53 -9.54
CA ILE A 6 3.25 3.29 -8.74
C ILE A 6 3.07 2.61 -7.39
N PHE A 7 3.17 3.38 -6.31
CA PHE A 7 2.85 2.92 -4.97
C PHE A 7 1.63 3.65 -4.43
N PHE A 8 0.73 2.91 -3.82
CA PHE A 8 -0.33 3.48 -3.01
C PHE A 8 0.04 3.41 -1.52
N ILE A 9 -0.05 4.54 -0.84
CA ILE A 9 0.11 4.68 0.61
C ILE A 9 -1.12 5.40 1.18
N GLY A 10 -1.35 5.31 2.48
CA GLY A 10 -2.46 5.94 3.18
C GLY A 10 -3.03 5.05 4.27
N LYS A 11 -3.94 5.59 5.06
CA LYS A 11 -4.56 4.93 6.21
C LYS A 11 -5.26 3.61 5.86
N PRO A 12 -5.44 2.69 6.82
CA PRO A 12 -6.31 1.53 6.62
C PRO A 12 -7.71 2.00 6.19
N GLY A 13 -8.36 1.28 5.28
CA GLY A 13 -9.69 1.66 4.79
C GLY A 13 -9.77 2.86 3.83
N CYS A 14 -8.68 3.58 3.54
CA CYS A 14 -8.71 4.77 2.68
C CYS A 14 -9.00 4.49 1.19
N GLY A 15 -9.04 3.22 0.75
CA GLY A 15 -9.37 2.84 -0.63
C GLY A 15 -8.20 2.48 -1.53
N LYS A 16 -6.97 2.33 -1.01
CA LYS A 16 -5.77 1.95 -1.80
C LYS A 16 -6.00 0.78 -2.76
N GLY A 17 -6.49 -0.34 -2.23
CA GLY A 17 -6.70 -1.55 -3.03
C GLY A 17 -7.73 -1.36 -4.15
N THR A 18 -8.79 -0.58 -3.88
CA THR A 18 -9.80 -0.22 -4.89
C THR A 18 -9.16 0.61 -6.01
N GLN A 19 -8.39 1.64 -5.64
CA GLN A 19 -7.73 2.51 -6.62
C GLN A 19 -6.62 1.78 -7.38
N ALA A 20 -5.87 0.90 -6.73
CA ALA A 20 -4.89 0.04 -7.39
C ALA A 20 -5.55 -0.87 -8.43
N LYS A 21 -6.72 -1.46 -8.11
CA LYS A 21 -7.50 -2.28 -9.05
C LYS A 21 -8.02 -1.46 -10.24
N LEU A 22 -8.58 -0.28 -9.99
CA LEU A 22 -9.08 0.60 -11.06
C LEU A 22 -7.95 1.06 -11.98
N LEU A 23 -6.80 1.43 -11.41
CA LEU A 23 -5.62 1.79 -12.18
C LEU A 23 -5.10 0.61 -13.01
N SER A 24 -5.07 -0.60 -12.44
CA SER A 24 -4.70 -1.83 -13.14
C SER A 24 -5.63 -2.12 -14.32
N GLN A 25 -6.95 -1.97 -14.15
CA GLN A 25 -7.92 -2.15 -15.21
C GLN A 25 -7.71 -1.17 -16.38
N LYS A 26 -7.31 0.07 -16.05
CA LYS A 26 -7.04 1.11 -17.05
C LYS A 26 -5.72 0.90 -17.80
N THR A 27 -4.67 0.46 -17.11
CA THR A 27 -3.30 0.39 -17.63
C THR A 27 -2.86 -1.00 -18.07
N GLY A 28 -3.53 -2.05 -17.60
CA GLY A 28 -3.07 -3.43 -17.74
C GLY A 28 -1.90 -3.79 -16.79
N TRP A 29 -1.48 -2.89 -15.90
CA TRP A 29 -0.36 -3.14 -15.00
C TRP A 29 -0.74 -4.06 -13.86
N GLN A 30 0.20 -4.96 -13.50
CA GLN A 30 -0.01 -5.89 -12.40
C GLN A 30 -0.04 -5.17 -11.05
N VAL A 31 -0.95 -5.60 -10.16
CA VAL A 31 -1.00 -5.15 -8.76
C VAL A 31 -0.28 -6.15 -7.86
N MET A 32 0.70 -5.66 -7.12
CA MET A 32 1.39 -6.37 -6.05
C MET A 32 0.90 -5.82 -4.70
N SER A 33 0.12 -6.60 -3.95
CA SER A 33 -0.42 -6.17 -2.65
C SER A 33 0.29 -6.88 -1.50
N SER A 34 0.93 -6.12 -0.60
CA SER A 34 1.56 -6.65 0.61
C SER A 34 0.53 -7.34 1.51
N GLY A 35 -0.63 -6.72 1.69
CA GLY A 35 -1.70 -7.30 2.51
C GLY A 35 -2.18 -8.66 2.00
N ASN A 36 -2.27 -8.84 0.68
CA ASN A 36 -2.64 -10.15 0.10
C ASN A 36 -1.52 -11.17 0.32
N GLN A 37 -0.26 -10.78 0.13
CA GLN A 37 0.88 -11.69 0.37
C GLN A 37 0.97 -12.11 1.83
N PHE A 38 0.84 -11.18 2.78
CA PHE A 38 0.84 -11.52 4.21
C PHE A 38 -0.34 -12.42 4.59
N ARG A 39 -1.54 -12.18 4.07
CA ARG A 39 -2.70 -13.07 4.31
C ARG A 39 -2.49 -14.46 3.71
N SER A 40 -1.90 -14.56 2.54
CA SER A 40 -1.53 -15.85 1.95
C SER A 40 -0.55 -16.61 2.84
N ILE A 41 0.50 -15.94 3.33
CA ILE A 41 1.48 -16.55 4.26
C ILE A 41 0.78 -16.94 5.58
N ALA A 42 -0.09 -16.09 6.12
CA ALA A 42 -0.83 -16.36 7.36
C ALA A 42 -1.78 -17.57 7.26
N SER A 43 -2.20 -17.96 6.05
CA SER A 43 -3.03 -19.15 5.82
C SER A 43 -2.22 -20.46 5.78
N GLU A 44 -0.89 -20.37 5.76
CA GLU A 44 -0.02 -21.54 5.74
C GLU A 44 0.16 -22.14 7.14
N SER A 45 0.15 -23.47 7.25
CA SER A 45 0.43 -24.20 8.48
C SER A 45 1.94 -24.32 8.75
N THR A 46 2.64 -23.18 8.72
CA THR A 46 4.08 -23.07 9.00
C THR A 46 4.34 -22.20 10.22
N PRO A 47 5.49 -22.32 10.90
CA PRO A 47 5.85 -21.39 12.00
C PRO A 47 5.80 -19.92 11.60
N VAL A 48 6.20 -19.61 10.36
CA VAL A 48 6.13 -18.23 9.80
C VAL A 48 4.67 -17.83 9.58
N GLY A 49 3.85 -18.70 9.01
CA GLY A 49 2.42 -18.45 8.79
C GLY A 49 1.69 -18.15 10.10
N MET A 50 1.90 -18.99 11.13
CA MET A 50 1.34 -18.76 12.46
C MET A 50 1.78 -17.45 13.09
N LYS A 51 3.06 -17.08 12.95
CA LYS A 51 3.60 -15.82 13.47
C LYS A 51 3.00 -14.62 12.74
N VAL A 52 2.96 -14.64 11.42
CA VAL A 52 2.34 -13.58 10.61
C VAL A 52 0.86 -13.42 10.96
N LYS A 53 0.14 -14.54 11.09
CA LYS A 53 -1.27 -14.52 11.48
C LYS A 53 -1.48 -13.82 12.81
N SER A 54 -0.69 -14.15 13.83
CA SER A 54 -0.81 -13.56 15.17
C SER A 54 -0.56 -12.04 15.19
N GLU A 55 0.17 -11.48 14.21
CA GLU A 55 0.43 -10.05 14.07
C GLU A 55 -0.68 -9.34 13.29
N ILE A 56 -1.01 -9.87 12.09
CA ILE A 56 -1.98 -9.18 11.22
C ILE A 56 -3.40 -9.24 11.75
N ASP A 57 -3.79 -10.31 12.44
CA ASP A 57 -5.14 -10.47 13.01
C ASP A 57 -5.46 -9.40 14.07
N VAL A 58 -4.44 -8.85 14.73
CA VAL A 58 -4.57 -7.75 15.72
C VAL A 58 -4.17 -6.39 15.16
N GLY A 59 -3.93 -6.29 13.85
CA GLY A 59 -3.65 -5.02 13.18
C GLY A 59 -2.21 -4.50 13.25
N ILE A 60 -1.28 -5.29 13.80
CA ILE A 60 0.15 -4.95 13.92
C ILE A 60 0.84 -5.11 12.54
N LEU A 61 1.73 -4.18 12.23
CA LEU A 61 2.56 -4.25 11.03
C LEU A 61 3.71 -5.24 11.22
N SER A 62 3.82 -6.22 10.33
CA SER A 62 4.94 -7.17 10.30
C SER A 62 6.31 -6.46 10.24
N PRO A 63 7.41 -7.13 10.62
CA PRO A 63 8.74 -6.54 10.58
C PRO A 63 9.10 -5.99 9.21
N HIS A 64 9.73 -4.81 9.16
CA HIS A 64 10.08 -4.13 7.90
C HIS A 64 10.96 -5.00 6.98
N TRP A 65 11.90 -5.77 7.53
CA TRP A 65 12.77 -6.65 6.73
C TRP A 65 11.96 -7.71 5.97
N PHE A 66 10.84 -8.20 6.56
CA PHE A 66 10.01 -9.19 5.89
C PHE A 66 9.17 -8.55 4.77
N ALA A 67 8.57 -7.39 5.03
CA ALA A 67 7.89 -6.62 3.99
C ALA A 67 8.84 -6.31 2.83
N MET A 68 10.10 -5.96 3.12
CA MET A 68 11.11 -5.65 2.11
C MET A 68 11.61 -6.88 1.35
N TYR A 69 11.72 -8.04 2.00
CA TYR A 69 11.97 -9.30 1.29
C TYR A 69 10.89 -9.56 0.23
N LEU A 70 9.61 -9.44 0.60
CA LEU A 70 8.49 -9.63 -0.31
C LEU A 70 8.47 -8.58 -1.44
N TYR A 71 8.77 -7.33 -1.10
CA TYR A 71 8.90 -6.24 -2.07
C TYR A 71 10.01 -6.51 -3.10
N LEU A 72 11.23 -6.79 -2.64
CA LEU A 72 12.36 -7.05 -3.53
C LEU A 72 12.13 -8.28 -4.41
N LYS A 73 11.57 -9.35 -3.85
CA LYS A 73 11.17 -10.53 -4.62
C LYS A 73 10.18 -10.16 -5.74
N ALA A 74 9.19 -9.34 -5.44
CA ALA A 74 8.24 -8.85 -6.43
C ALA A 74 8.91 -7.92 -7.44
N LEU A 75 9.69 -6.93 -6.99
CA LEU A 75 10.37 -5.96 -7.86
C LEU A 75 11.30 -6.65 -8.88
N PHE A 76 12.09 -7.60 -8.42
CA PHE A 76 13.08 -8.29 -9.28
C PHE A 76 12.44 -9.30 -10.26
N SER A 77 11.18 -9.66 -10.06
CA SER A 77 10.42 -10.50 -10.99
C SER A 77 9.69 -9.71 -12.10
N ILE A 78 9.72 -8.37 -12.04
CA ILE A 78 9.01 -7.54 -13.02
C ILE A 78 9.79 -7.54 -14.34
N PRO A 79 9.15 -7.91 -15.46
CA PRO A 79 9.81 -7.85 -16.78
C PRO A 79 10.21 -6.41 -17.14
N GLU A 80 11.23 -6.29 -17.98
CA GLU A 80 11.65 -5.00 -18.54
C GLU A 80 10.48 -4.33 -19.26
N ASN A 81 10.43 -3.01 -19.22
CA ASN A 81 9.41 -2.17 -19.88
C ASN A 81 7.96 -2.42 -19.42
N THR A 82 7.77 -3.05 -18.25
CA THR A 82 6.45 -3.32 -17.68
C THR A 82 6.15 -2.39 -16.52
N GLY A 83 4.98 -1.71 -16.54
CA GLY A 83 4.49 -0.94 -15.41
C GLY A 83 3.98 -1.87 -14.29
N VAL A 84 4.07 -1.40 -13.04
CA VAL A 84 3.63 -2.15 -11.85
C VAL A 84 3.02 -1.23 -10.81
N ILE A 85 2.06 -1.75 -10.06
CA ILE A 85 1.38 -1.07 -8.96
C ILE A 85 1.66 -1.83 -7.67
N PHE A 86 2.27 -1.16 -6.69
CA PHE A 86 2.47 -1.68 -5.35
C PHE A 86 1.44 -1.11 -4.38
N ASP A 87 0.74 -1.98 -3.65
CA ASP A 87 -0.21 -1.60 -2.61
C ASP A 87 0.29 -2.04 -1.24
N GLY A 88 0.65 -1.06 -0.41
CA GLY A 88 0.93 -1.23 1.00
C GLY A 88 2.32 -1.71 1.40
N PHE A 89 3.33 -1.66 0.54
CA PHE A 89 4.72 -2.05 0.83
C PHE A 89 5.60 -0.96 1.44
N ASN A 90 5.10 0.22 1.69
CA ASN A 90 5.87 1.43 1.98
C ASN A 90 5.43 2.08 3.29
N ARG A 91 5.28 1.29 4.35
CA ARG A 91 4.65 1.73 5.60
C ARG A 91 5.61 2.20 6.68
N LYS A 92 6.88 1.83 6.62
CA LYS A 92 7.89 2.18 7.63
C LYS A 92 9.06 2.93 6.99
N VAL A 93 9.75 3.77 7.75
CA VAL A 93 10.90 4.55 7.24
C VAL A 93 11.96 3.67 6.56
N PRO A 94 12.43 2.55 7.14
CA PRO A 94 13.40 1.69 6.46
C PRO A 94 12.86 1.08 5.14
N GLU A 95 11.55 0.88 5.04
CA GLU A 95 10.91 0.44 3.80
C GLU A 95 10.96 1.53 2.74
N ALA A 96 10.63 2.78 3.11
CA ALA A 96 10.69 3.93 2.21
C ALA A 96 12.11 4.17 1.69
N GLU A 97 13.12 4.09 2.55
CA GLU A 97 14.53 4.22 2.19
C GLU A 97 14.95 3.14 1.17
N LEU A 98 14.60 1.88 1.42
CA LEU A 98 14.93 0.78 0.52
C LEU A 98 14.23 0.92 -0.84
N ILE A 99 12.96 1.34 -0.85
CA ILE A 99 12.20 1.60 -2.09
C ILE A 99 12.89 2.70 -2.92
N ILE A 100 13.22 3.83 -2.30
CA ILE A 100 13.91 4.94 -2.98
C ILE A 100 15.25 4.47 -3.54
N ASN A 101 16.04 3.77 -2.72
CA ASN A 101 17.39 3.32 -3.11
C ASN A 101 17.35 2.27 -4.22
N SER A 102 16.48 1.25 -4.10
CA SER A 102 16.38 0.18 -5.10
C SER A 102 15.89 0.68 -6.45
N LEU A 103 14.91 1.59 -6.48
CA LEU A 103 14.38 2.13 -7.73
C LEU A 103 15.34 3.13 -8.38
N LYS A 104 16.09 3.91 -7.59
CA LYS A 104 17.19 4.75 -8.10
C LYS A 104 18.31 3.89 -8.70
N TRP A 105 18.71 2.82 -8.01
CA TRP A 105 19.73 1.90 -8.51
C TRP A 105 19.32 1.23 -9.85
N LEU A 106 18.01 0.90 -9.98
CA LEU A 106 17.46 0.34 -11.22
C LEU A 106 17.20 1.40 -12.31
N ASN A 107 17.43 2.69 -12.04
CA ASN A 107 17.00 3.81 -12.92
C ASN A 107 15.51 3.71 -13.30
N ARG A 108 14.67 3.21 -12.38
CA ARG A 108 13.25 2.96 -12.62
C ARG A 108 12.41 4.12 -12.06
N PRO A 109 11.68 4.88 -12.91
CA PRO A 109 10.84 5.97 -12.44
C PRO A 109 9.68 5.45 -11.59
N PHE A 110 9.36 6.19 -10.50
CA PHE A 110 8.29 5.80 -9.59
C PHE A 110 7.57 7.02 -9.00
N THR A 111 6.35 6.79 -8.56
CA THR A 111 5.49 7.77 -7.89
C THR A 111 4.77 7.13 -6.71
N ILE A 112 4.70 7.84 -5.61
CA ILE A 112 3.94 7.45 -4.41
C ILE A 112 2.65 8.25 -4.39
N LEU A 113 1.50 7.58 -4.44
CA LEU A 113 0.17 8.17 -4.31
C LEU A 113 -0.34 7.99 -2.88
N ASN A 114 -0.44 9.08 -2.14
CA ASN A 114 -0.98 9.09 -0.79
C ASN A 114 -2.48 9.44 -0.81
N ILE A 115 -3.33 8.44 -0.56
CA ILE A 115 -4.79 8.66 -0.45
C ILE A 115 -5.10 9.15 0.97
N LYS A 116 -5.42 10.44 1.10
CA LYS A 116 -5.71 11.10 2.38
C LYS A 116 -7.17 10.97 2.76
N VAL A 117 -7.40 10.51 3.97
CA VAL A 117 -8.72 10.48 4.63
C VAL A 117 -8.55 10.83 6.12
N SER A 118 -9.57 11.39 6.75
CA SER A 118 -9.62 11.60 8.21
C SER A 118 -9.71 10.28 8.97
N ASP A 119 -9.43 10.31 10.26
CA ASP A 119 -9.56 9.11 11.12
C ASP A 119 -11.03 8.72 11.27
N GLU A 120 -11.91 9.71 11.35
CA GLU A 120 -13.37 9.53 11.41
C GLU A 120 -13.89 8.79 10.17
N GLU A 121 -13.40 9.15 8.99
CA GLU A 121 -13.80 8.50 7.75
C GLU A 121 -13.25 7.07 7.66
N VAL A 122 -12.03 6.83 8.17
CA VAL A 122 -11.46 5.49 8.31
C VAL A 122 -12.34 4.61 9.18
N GLN A 123 -12.74 5.09 10.37
CA GLN A 123 -13.59 4.35 11.29
C GLN A 123 -14.92 3.94 10.62
N LYS A 124 -15.58 4.87 9.93
CA LYS A 124 -16.82 4.60 9.19
C LYS A 124 -16.62 3.52 8.11
N ARG A 125 -15.59 3.66 7.28
CA ARG A 125 -15.33 2.72 6.18
C ARG A 125 -14.96 1.33 6.68
N LEU A 126 -14.17 1.22 7.75
CA LEU A 126 -13.79 -0.07 8.30
C LEU A 126 -14.96 -0.76 9.01
N ALA A 127 -15.86 -0.01 9.67
CA ALA A 127 -17.08 -0.56 10.23
C ALA A 127 -17.96 -1.20 9.15
N LEU A 128 -18.22 -0.49 8.04
CA LEU A 128 -18.98 -1.01 6.90
C LEU A 128 -18.31 -2.24 6.29
N ARG A 129 -17.00 -2.20 6.07
CA ARG A 129 -16.25 -3.33 5.48
C ARG A 129 -16.26 -4.56 6.37
N LYS A 130 -16.23 -4.40 7.69
CA LYS A 130 -16.33 -5.52 8.65
C LYS A 130 -17.64 -6.28 8.47
N GLU A 131 -18.74 -5.57 8.22
CA GLU A 131 -20.05 -6.19 7.94
C GLU A 131 -20.06 -6.93 6.60
N GLU A 132 -19.40 -6.39 5.56
CA GLU A 132 -19.42 -6.95 4.21
C GLU A 132 -18.36 -8.05 4.00
N GLU A 133 -17.11 -7.86 4.45
CA GLU A 133 -15.96 -8.73 4.15
C GLU A 133 -15.51 -9.60 5.33
N SER A 134 -16.03 -9.38 6.54
CA SER A 134 -15.69 -10.14 7.77
C SER A 134 -14.19 -10.24 8.06
N ARG A 135 -13.42 -9.19 7.77
CA ARG A 135 -11.97 -9.17 8.03
C ARG A 135 -11.70 -9.03 9.53
N VAL A 136 -10.92 -9.96 10.08
CA VAL A 136 -10.58 -10.00 11.51
C VAL A 136 -9.86 -8.72 11.95
N ASP A 137 -8.90 -8.23 11.16
CA ASP A 137 -8.12 -7.02 11.45
C ASP A 137 -8.95 -5.72 11.48
N ASP A 138 -10.15 -5.70 10.91
CA ASP A 138 -11.04 -4.54 10.97
C ASP A 138 -11.74 -4.38 12.34
N ALA A 139 -11.58 -5.33 13.25
CA ALA A 139 -11.95 -5.15 14.65
C ALA A 139 -10.94 -4.29 15.45
N PHE A 140 -9.74 -4.07 14.94
CA PHE A 140 -8.63 -3.39 15.61
C PHE A 140 -8.31 -2.04 14.94
N VAL A 141 -9.32 -1.22 14.69
CA VAL A 141 -9.20 0.06 13.97
C VAL A 141 -8.22 1.00 14.67
N ASP A 142 -8.33 1.15 15.99
CA ASP A 142 -7.51 2.08 16.77
C ASP A 142 -6.04 1.65 16.75
N GLU A 143 -5.74 0.35 16.88
CA GLU A 143 -4.36 -0.15 16.78
C GLU A 143 -3.78 0.08 15.38
N ARG A 144 -4.57 -0.12 14.33
CA ARG A 144 -4.15 0.14 12.95
C ARG A 144 -3.91 1.63 12.68
N LEU A 145 -4.69 2.52 13.26
CA LEU A 145 -4.46 3.97 13.17
C LEU A 145 -3.22 4.36 13.94
N LYS A 146 -3.00 3.81 15.15
CA LYS A 146 -1.80 4.02 15.94
C LYS A 146 -0.54 3.54 15.20
N GLU A 147 -0.55 2.34 14.62
CA GLU A 147 0.54 1.82 13.77
C GLU A 147 0.79 2.76 12.56
N TYR A 148 -0.28 3.25 11.93
CA TYR A 148 -0.15 4.20 10.82
C TYR A 148 0.53 5.50 11.26
N HIS A 149 0.06 6.14 12.32
CA HIS A 149 0.62 7.41 12.81
C HIS A 149 2.05 7.24 13.33
N THR A 150 2.35 6.11 13.96
CA THR A 150 3.68 5.84 14.51
C THR A 150 4.71 5.58 13.41
N TYR A 151 4.35 4.83 12.38
CA TYR A 151 5.32 4.31 11.40
C TYR A 151 5.12 4.86 9.99
N THR A 152 3.87 5.07 9.55
CA THR A 152 3.59 5.40 8.16
C THR A 152 3.66 6.92 7.91
N ASP A 153 3.21 7.76 8.82
CA ASP A 153 3.35 9.20 8.69
C ASP A 153 4.81 9.64 8.53
N PRO A 154 5.79 9.13 9.30
CA PRO A 154 7.21 9.41 9.06
C PRO A 154 7.73 8.93 7.70
N ALA A 155 7.24 7.79 7.19
CA ALA A 155 7.60 7.29 5.86
C ALA A 155 7.04 8.19 4.74
N ILE A 156 5.83 8.73 4.91
CA ILE A 156 5.22 9.68 3.97
C ILE A 156 6.07 10.96 3.89
N GLU A 157 6.54 11.47 5.04
CA GLU A 157 7.42 12.65 5.06
C GLU A 157 8.74 12.40 4.30
N LEU A 158 9.29 11.19 4.38
CA LEU A 158 10.48 10.84 3.62
C LEU A 158 10.22 10.87 2.11
N PHE A 159 9.10 10.31 1.64
CA PHE A 159 8.70 10.37 0.23
C PHE A 159 8.42 11.80 -0.24
N ARG A 160 7.82 12.64 0.63
CA ARG A 160 7.60 14.05 0.33
C ARG A 160 8.92 14.80 0.13
N LYS A 161 9.89 14.60 1.04
CA LYS A 161 11.24 15.19 0.92
C LYS A 161 11.99 14.70 -0.32
N ALA A 162 11.76 13.46 -0.73
CA ALA A 162 12.35 12.90 -1.95
C ALA A 162 11.69 13.40 -3.24
N GLY A 163 10.60 14.20 -3.17
CA GLY A 163 9.92 14.76 -4.33
C GLY A 163 9.13 13.75 -5.16
N VAL A 164 8.80 12.59 -4.60
CA VAL A 164 8.11 11.48 -5.32
C VAL A 164 6.68 11.25 -4.86
N LEU A 165 6.17 12.06 -3.92
CA LEU A 165 4.84 11.93 -3.32
C LEU A 165 3.84 12.85 -4.03
N ILE A 166 2.66 12.30 -4.34
CA ILE A 166 1.47 13.06 -4.75
C ILE A 166 0.33 12.73 -3.79
N GLU A 167 -0.31 13.75 -3.24
CA GLU A 167 -1.46 13.58 -2.36
C GLU A 167 -2.77 13.59 -3.15
N ILE A 168 -3.64 12.63 -2.86
CA ILE A 168 -4.96 12.47 -3.48
C ILE A 168 -6.02 12.58 -2.37
N ASN A 169 -7.02 13.42 -2.56
CA ASN A 169 -8.16 13.48 -1.64
C ASN A 169 -8.98 12.18 -1.73
N GLY A 170 -8.99 11.41 -0.64
CA GLY A 170 -9.70 10.14 -0.55
C GLY A 170 -11.14 10.26 -0.03
N GLU A 171 -11.61 11.47 0.34
CA GLU A 171 -12.97 11.71 0.83
C GLU A 171 -13.92 12.12 -0.30
N GLN A 172 -13.93 11.32 -1.36
CA GLN A 172 -14.71 11.51 -2.57
C GLN A 172 -15.28 10.16 -3.04
N THR A 173 -16.06 10.16 -4.13
CA THR A 173 -16.50 8.91 -4.76
C THR A 173 -15.32 8.15 -5.36
N ARG A 174 -15.46 6.83 -5.49
CA ARG A 174 -14.40 5.95 -6.03
C ARG A 174 -13.96 6.39 -7.43
N GLU A 175 -14.91 6.81 -8.27
CA GLU A 175 -14.72 7.25 -9.65
C GLU A 175 -13.94 8.58 -9.70
N LYS A 176 -14.28 9.50 -8.79
CA LYS A 176 -13.60 10.81 -8.73
C LYS A 176 -12.16 10.66 -8.26
N ILE A 177 -11.91 9.82 -7.24
CA ILE A 177 -10.54 9.49 -6.81
C ILE A 177 -9.75 8.85 -7.97
N ALA A 178 -10.36 7.94 -8.74
CA ALA A 178 -9.71 7.32 -9.91
C ALA A 178 -9.40 8.34 -11.00
N GLY A 179 -10.27 9.33 -11.21
CA GLY A 179 -10.02 10.47 -12.07
C GLY A 179 -8.82 11.30 -11.61
N ASP A 180 -8.77 11.67 -10.34
CA ASP A 180 -7.66 12.44 -9.75
C ASP A 180 -6.33 11.66 -9.84
N VAL A 181 -6.35 10.33 -9.61
CA VAL A 181 -5.19 9.46 -9.82
C VAL A 181 -4.72 9.49 -11.28
N SER A 182 -5.66 9.41 -12.23
CA SER A 182 -5.34 9.46 -13.67
C SER A 182 -4.70 10.80 -14.06
N VAL A 183 -5.27 11.90 -13.59
CA VAL A 183 -4.72 13.25 -13.82
C VAL A 183 -3.32 13.39 -13.22
N ALA A 184 -3.13 12.95 -11.98
CA ALA A 184 -1.84 12.99 -11.29
C ALA A 184 -0.75 12.20 -12.04
N LEU A 185 -1.11 11.08 -12.64
CA LEU A 185 -0.20 10.22 -13.41
C LEU A 185 -0.12 10.59 -14.90
N LYS A 186 -0.94 11.53 -15.38
CA LYS A 186 -1.04 11.94 -16.79
C LYS A 186 -1.34 10.75 -17.73
N ILE A 187 -2.38 9.99 -17.39
CA ILE A 187 -2.80 8.79 -18.14
C ILE A 187 -4.33 8.76 -18.35
#